data_ebc0765cc3551ec020cad2c1c2756d8d
#
_entry.id   ebc0765cc3551ec020cad2c1c2756d8d
#
_cell.length_a   1.000
_cell.length_b   1.000
_cell.length_c   1.000
_cell.angle_alpha   90.00
_cell.angle_beta   90.00
_cell.angle_gamma   90.00
#
_symmetry.space_group_name_H-M   'P 1'
#
loop_
_entity.id
_entity.type
_entity.pdbx_description
1 polymer ?
#
loop_
_entity_poly.entity_id
_entity_poly.type
_entity_poly.pdbx_seq_one_letter_code
_entity_poly.pdbx_strand_id
1 'polypeptide(L)'
;MNIRDLEYLVALAEHQHFRKAAESCFVSQPTLSGQIRKLEDEIGTALLERNSRKVLFTDSGLQLVEQAKIILSEVTRFKDMASGQSGEMVGPMNIGFIPTVGPYILPRIIPQLKAAYPELEMFLHESQTHELVRQLQDGKLDCLVLASVAETAPFKEIELYNEPLALAVPSDHEWAGLEFLNVDELNGRTVLMLGDGHCLRDQALGYCFAAGAKEDKRFKATSLETLRNMVAAGGGITLLPELSVPKESTKDGVCYVKKMEPQPSRKIVLVYRPGSPLRARFEQLGGTIQSILQA
;
A
#
# COMPACT_ATOMS: atom_id res chain seq x y z
N MET A 1 -33.67 6.44 -5.53
CA MET A 1 -32.21 6.18 -5.34
C MET A 1 -31.98 4.68 -5.16
N ASN A 2 -30.99 4.12 -5.84
CA ASN A 2 -30.60 2.72 -5.71
C ASN A 2 -29.06 2.60 -5.62
N ILE A 3 -28.53 1.39 -5.35
CA ILE A 3 -27.09 1.16 -5.16
C ILE A 3 -26.29 1.54 -6.41
N ARG A 4 -26.82 1.28 -7.61
CA ARG A 4 -26.15 1.65 -8.87
C ARG A 4 -25.97 3.17 -9.04
N ASP A 5 -26.90 3.95 -8.53
CA ASP A 5 -26.80 5.43 -8.59
C ASP A 5 -25.59 5.90 -7.79
N LEU A 6 -25.29 5.23 -6.64
CA LEU A 6 -24.10 5.51 -5.82
C LEU A 6 -22.81 5.02 -6.50
N GLU A 7 -22.85 3.86 -7.18
CA GLU A 7 -21.71 3.36 -7.98
C GLU A 7 -21.35 4.36 -9.09
N TYR A 8 -22.34 4.90 -9.79
CA TYR A 8 -22.13 5.92 -10.83
C TYR A 8 -21.56 7.23 -10.28
N LEU A 9 -22.03 7.65 -9.11
CA LEU A 9 -21.54 8.85 -8.44
C LEU A 9 -20.06 8.71 -8.07
N VAL A 10 -19.69 7.60 -7.45
CA VAL A 10 -18.31 7.32 -7.06
C VAL A 10 -17.40 7.19 -8.29
N ALA A 11 -17.83 6.44 -9.32
CA ALA A 11 -17.06 6.32 -10.57
C ALA A 11 -16.84 7.67 -11.25
N LEU A 12 -17.86 8.55 -11.23
CA LEU A 12 -17.73 9.90 -11.79
C LEU A 12 -16.73 10.76 -11.00
N ALA A 13 -16.69 10.61 -9.69
CA ALA A 13 -15.73 11.31 -8.82
C ALA A 13 -14.29 10.83 -9.06
N GLU A 14 -14.10 9.52 -9.26
CA GLU A 14 -12.78 8.93 -9.52
C GLU A 14 -12.21 9.34 -10.88
N HIS A 15 -13.04 9.26 -11.91
CA HIS A 15 -12.59 9.51 -13.29
C HIS A 15 -12.64 10.98 -13.71
N GLN A 16 -13.43 11.80 -13.01
CA GLN A 16 -13.71 13.21 -13.35
C GLN A 16 -14.04 13.43 -14.83
N HIS A 17 -14.62 12.39 -15.46
CA HIS A 17 -14.96 12.36 -16.88
C HIS A 17 -16.09 11.40 -17.14
N PHE A 18 -17.25 11.91 -17.62
CA PHE A 18 -18.47 11.11 -17.82
C PHE A 18 -18.28 9.86 -18.68
N ARG A 19 -17.54 9.96 -19.78
CA ARG A 19 -17.32 8.81 -20.67
C ARG A 19 -16.51 7.72 -19.99
N LYS A 20 -15.41 8.07 -19.31
CA LYS A 20 -14.56 7.10 -18.61
C LYS A 20 -15.31 6.44 -17.44
N ALA A 21 -16.09 7.23 -16.68
CA ALA A 21 -16.93 6.70 -15.62
C ALA A 21 -18.02 5.75 -16.15
N ALA A 22 -18.61 6.04 -17.31
CA ALA A 22 -19.59 5.16 -17.93
C ALA A 22 -18.97 3.85 -18.41
N GLU A 23 -17.80 3.92 -19.04
CA GLU A 23 -17.02 2.75 -19.45
C GLU A 23 -16.66 1.85 -18.25
N SER A 24 -16.23 2.43 -17.11
CA SER A 24 -15.92 1.66 -15.88
C SER A 24 -17.15 1.01 -15.26
N CYS A 25 -18.33 1.61 -15.45
CA CYS A 25 -19.60 1.06 -14.96
C CYS A 25 -20.33 0.18 -15.99
N PHE A 26 -19.72 -0.10 -17.16
CA PHE A 26 -20.31 -0.90 -18.26
C PHE A 26 -21.65 -0.36 -18.76
N VAL A 27 -21.78 0.97 -18.87
CA VAL A 27 -22.99 1.64 -19.38
C VAL A 27 -22.64 2.69 -20.42
N SER A 28 -23.67 3.22 -21.11
CA SER A 28 -23.49 4.34 -22.02
C SER A 28 -23.34 5.67 -21.23
N GLN A 29 -22.58 6.61 -21.79
CA GLN A 29 -22.42 7.94 -21.18
C GLN A 29 -23.75 8.69 -20.96
N PRO A 30 -24.74 8.66 -21.91
CA PRO A 30 -26.05 9.22 -21.67
C PRO A 30 -26.80 8.59 -20.50
N THR A 31 -26.66 7.26 -20.32
CA THR A 31 -27.27 6.53 -19.19
C THR A 31 -26.69 7.02 -17.86
N LEU A 32 -25.36 7.07 -17.72
CA LEU A 32 -24.72 7.54 -16.49
C LEU A 32 -25.09 8.99 -16.19
N SER A 33 -25.01 9.88 -17.18
CA SER A 33 -25.36 11.29 -17.02
C SER A 33 -26.84 11.48 -16.61
N GLY A 34 -27.75 10.70 -17.21
CA GLY A 34 -29.17 10.72 -16.85
C GLY A 34 -29.43 10.25 -15.42
N GLN A 35 -28.72 9.21 -14.97
CA GLN A 35 -28.87 8.70 -13.60
C GLN A 35 -28.30 9.68 -12.55
N ILE A 36 -27.15 10.31 -12.83
CA ILE A 36 -26.60 11.36 -11.93
C ILE A 36 -27.61 12.50 -11.79
N ARG A 37 -28.20 12.98 -12.91
CA ARG A 37 -29.21 14.03 -12.86
C ARG A 37 -30.45 13.61 -12.06
N LYS A 38 -30.92 12.37 -12.29
CA LYS A 38 -32.04 11.83 -11.52
C LYS A 38 -31.72 11.74 -10.02
N LEU A 39 -30.49 11.37 -9.67
CA LEU A 39 -30.03 11.35 -8.29
C LEU A 39 -30.04 12.77 -7.67
N GLU A 40 -29.54 13.78 -8.39
CA GLU A 40 -29.61 15.19 -7.96
C GLU A 40 -31.06 15.65 -7.73
N ASP A 41 -31.96 15.32 -8.65
CA ASP A 41 -33.38 15.66 -8.55
C ASP A 41 -34.03 14.96 -7.34
N GLU A 42 -33.69 13.69 -7.05
CA GLU A 42 -34.26 12.93 -5.95
C GLU A 42 -33.76 13.40 -4.58
N ILE A 43 -32.47 13.72 -4.45
CA ILE A 43 -31.89 14.22 -3.19
C ILE A 43 -32.09 15.74 -3.00
N GLY A 44 -32.56 16.45 -4.03
CA GLY A 44 -32.81 17.88 -3.99
C GLY A 44 -31.56 18.76 -3.90
N THR A 45 -30.37 18.21 -4.26
CA THR A 45 -29.08 18.90 -4.14
C THR A 45 -28.25 18.69 -5.40
N ALA A 46 -27.68 19.80 -5.94
CA ALA A 46 -26.74 19.70 -7.05
C ALA A 46 -25.41 19.09 -6.59
N LEU A 47 -25.01 18.01 -7.22
CA LEU A 47 -23.73 17.32 -6.97
C LEU A 47 -22.60 17.88 -7.82
N LEU A 48 -22.95 18.42 -9.00
CA LEU A 48 -22.02 18.95 -9.98
C LEU A 48 -22.27 20.44 -10.23
N GLU A 49 -21.21 21.18 -10.53
CA GLU A 49 -21.30 22.57 -10.98
C GLU A 49 -21.95 22.65 -12.38
N ARG A 50 -22.96 23.50 -12.52
CA ARG A 50 -23.58 23.80 -13.81
C ARG A 50 -22.63 24.70 -14.61
N ASN A 51 -22.42 24.45 -15.89
CA ASN A 51 -21.64 25.24 -16.83
C ASN A 51 -20.10 24.98 -16.86
N SER A 52 -19.62 23.93 -16.29
CA SER A 52 -18.20 23.56 -16.42
C SER A 52 -17.96 22.66 -17.65
N ARG A 53 -16.92 22.95 -18.44
CA ARG A 53 -16.42 22.01 -19.46
C ARG A 53 -15.71 20.80 -18.84
N LYS A 54 -15.44 20.84 -17.53
CA LYS A 54 -14.86 19.77 -16.73
C LYS A 54 -15.91 19.30 -15.73
N VAL A 55 -15.81 18.08 -15.28
CA VAL A 55 -16.61 17.55 -14.17
C VAL A 55 -16.05 18.17 -12.89
N LEU A 56 -16.79 19.09 -12.29
CA LEU A 56 -16.46 19.70 -11.00
C LEU A 56 -17.60 19.37 -10.03
N PHE A 57 -17.25 18.84 -8.87
CA PHE A 57 -18.20 18.56 -7.80
C PHE A 57 -18.42 19.80 -6.93
N THR A 58 -19.64 19.97 -6.46
CA THR A 58 -19.94 20.94 -5.38
C THR A 58 -19.39 20.40 -4.04
N ASP A 59 -19.28 21.27 -3.02
CA ASP A 59 -18.90 20.84 -1.66
C ASP A 59 -19.85 19.76 -1.12
N SER A 60 -21.16 19.92 -1.33
CA SER A 60 -22.17 18.91 -0.99
C SER A 60 -21.97 17.64 -1.81
N GLY A 61 -21.61 17.78 -3.09
CA GLY A 61 -21.32 16.64 -3.96
C GLY A 61 -20.14 15.81 -3.45
N LEU A 62 -19.05 16.45 -3.03
CA LEU A 62 -17.89 15.75 -2.46
C LEU A 62 -18.24 15.02 -1.16
N GLN A 63 -19.00 15.65 -0.26
CA GLN A 63 -19.45 15.00 0.98
C GLN A 63 -20.32 13.78 0.69
N LEU A 64 -21.24 13.89 -0.29
CA LEU A 64 -22.11 12.77 -0.67
C LEU A 64 -21.37 11.66 -1.41
N VAL A 65 -20.29 11.96 -2.15
CA VAL A 65 -19.37 10.94 -2.70
C VAL A 65 -18.73 10.13 -1.57
N GLU A 66 -18.20 10.76 -0.53
CA GLU A 66 -17.60 10.03 0.60
C GLU A 66 -18.66 9.18 1.33
N GLN A 67 -19.86 9.71 1.53
CA GLN A 67 -20.95 8.92 2.12
C GLN A 67 -21.39 7.75 1.23
N ALA A 68 -21.40 7.93 -0.10
CA ALA A 68 -21.69 6.86 -1.04
C ALA A 68 -20.68 5.73 -0.98
N LYS A 69 -19.39 6.03 -0.84
CA LYS A 69 -18.33 5.03 -0.64
C LYS A 69 -18.57 4.18 0.62
N ILE A 70 -18.95 4.84 1.74
CA ILE A 70 -19.27 4.13 2.98
C ILE A 70 -20.45 3.17 2.77
N ILE A 71 -21.53 3.63 2.12
CA ILE A 71 -22.70 2.78 1.85
C ILE A 71 -22.34 1.59 0.96
N LEU A 72 -21.57 1.81 -0.10
CA LEU A 72 -21.11 0.74 -1.00
C LEU A 72 -20.22 -0.28 -0.28
N SER A 73 -19.37 0.17 0.64
CA SER A 73 -18.58 -0.70 1.52
C SER A 73 -19.47 -1.59 2.40
N GLU A 74 -20.54 -1.03 2.99
CA GLU A 74 -21.49 -1.80 3.80
C GLU A 74 -22.34 -2.77 2.94
N VAL A 75 -22.63 -2.44 1.69
CA VAL A 75 -23.29 -3.38 0.76
C VAL A 75 -22.38 -4.55 0.45
N THR A 76 -21.08 -4.32 0.24
CA THR A 76 -20.10 -5.39 0.04
C THR A 76 -20.03 -6.26 1.30
N ARG A 77 -19.92 -5.65 2.48
CA ARG A 77 -19.95 -6.35 3.77
C ARG A 77 -21.22 -7.21 3.97
N PHE A 78 -22.38 -6.70 3.57
CA PHE A 78 -23.62 -7.47 3.61
C PHE A 78 -23.57 -8.73 2.74
N LYS A 79 -23.01 -8.62 1.52
CA LYS A 79 -22.81 -9.76 0.61
C LYS A 79 -21.85 -10.80 1.22
N ASP A 80 -20.73 -10.32 1.81
CA ASP A 80 -19.73 -11.18 2.45
C ASP A 80 -20.32 -11.95 3.63
N MET A 81 -21.17 -11.30 4.46
CA MET A 81 -21.89 -11.96 5.54
C MET A 81 -22.88 -13.02 5.04
N ALA A 82 -23.57 -12.76 3.93
CA ALA A 82 -24.55 -13.65 3.34
C ALA A 82 -23.92 -14.90 2.70
N SER A 83 -22.67 -14.81 2.25
CA SER A 83 -21.96 -15.93 1.62
C SER A 83 -21.59 -17.06 2.56
N GLY A 84 -21.72 -16.87 3.89
CA GLY A 84 -21.47 -17.91 4.91
C GLY A 84 -20.00 -18.39 5.00
N GLN A 85 -19.10 -17.73 4.25
CA GLN A 85 -17.69 -18.12 4.09
C GLN A 85 -16.77 -17.62 5.22
N SER A 86 -17.29 -17.44 6.42
CA SER A 86 -16.49 -17.01 7.57
C SER A 86 -15.57 -18.15 8.04
N GLY A 87 -14.39 -18.25 7.43
CA GLY A 87 -13.34 -19.19 7.89
C GLY A 87 -12.74 -20.08 6.81
N GLU A 88 -13.47 -20.43 5.75
CA GLU A 88 -12.91 -21.20 4.65
C GLU A 88 -12.06 -20.32 3.73
N MET A 89 -10.86 -20.80 3.37
CA MET A 89 -9.93 -20.08 2.48
C MET A 89 -10.25 -20.37 1.01
N VAL A 90 -11.43 -19.90 0.56
CA VAL A 90 -11.97 -20.15 -0.79
C VAL A 90 -12.48 -18.85 -1.42
N GLY A 91 -12.56 -18.82 -2.77
CA GLY A 91 -13.08 -17.69 -3.54
C GLY A 91 -12.14 -16.47 -3.58
N PRO A 92 -12.64 -15.30 -4.03
CA PRO A 92 -11.81 -14.13 -4.28
C PRO A 92 -11.32 -13.46 -2.98
N MET A 93 -10.08 -12.96 -3.01
CA MET A 93 -9.49 -12.11 -1.97
C MET A 93 -8.57 -11.08 -2.62
N ASN A 94 -8.88 -9.80 -2.41
CA ASN A 94 -8.11 -8.67 -2.92
C ASN A 94 -7.11 -8.21 -1.86
N ILE A 95 -5.82 -8.40 -2.13
CA ILE A 95 -4.73 -8.15 -1.17
C ILE A 95 -3.85 -7.04 -1.70
N GLY A 96 -3.71 -5.95 -0.93
CA GLY A 96 -2.83 -4.84 -1.26
C GLY A 96 -1.43 -5.01 -0.65
N PHE A 97 -0.39 -4.63 -1.40
CA PHE A 97 0.99 -4.65 -0.97
C PHE A 97 1.66 -3.31 -1.26
N ILE A 98 2.51 -2.84 -0.35
CA ILE A 98 3.36 -1.69 -0.66
C ILE A 98 4.56 -2.11 -1.51
N PRO A 99 5.08 -1.23 -2.41
CA PRO A 99 6.17 -1.55 -3.33
C PRO A 99 7.50 -1.91 -2.64
N THR A 100 7.64 -1.59 -1.37
CA THR A 100 8.84 -1.91 -0.59
C THR A 100 8.74 -3.26 0.14
N VAL A 101 7.63 -3.99 -0.02
CA VAL A 101 7.37 -5.30 0.59
C VAL A 101 6.98 -6.33 -0.48
N GLY A 102 5.98 -6.01 -1.30
CA GLY A 102 5.39 -6.94 -2.28
C GLY A 102 6.43 -7.69 -3.10
N PRO A 103 7.33 -7.02 -3.84
CA PRO A 103 8.29 -7.68 -4.73
C PRO A 103 9.20 -8.70 -4.03
N TYR A 104 9.43 -8.54 -2.74
CA TYR A 104 10.39 -9.36 -1.98
C TYR A 104 9.75 -10.52 -1.23
N ILE A 105 8.48 -10.41 -0.83
CA ILE A 105 7.79 -11.49 -0.13
C ILE A 105 6.89 -12.33 -1.05
N LEU A 106 6.26 -11.74 -2.07
CA LEU A 106 5.34 -12.46 -2.96
C LEU A 106 5.96 -13.70 -3.62
N PRO A 107 7.20 -13.65 -4.16
CA PRO A 107 7.82 -14.85 -4.73
C PRO A 107 8.01 -15.98 -3.72
N ARG A 108 8.13 -15.67 -2.43
CA ARG A 108 8.30 -16.64 -1.35
C ARG A 108 6.98 -17.21 -0.87
N ILE A 109 5.94 -16.36 -0.71
CA ILE A 109 4.68 -16.77 -0.09
C ILE A 109 3.67 -17.36 -1.10
N ILE A 110 3.60 -16.84 -2.34
CA ILE A 110 2.58 -17.25 -3.31
C ILE A 110 2.60 -18.75 -3.64
N PRO A 111 3.74 -19.41 -3.91
CA PRO A 111 3.75 -20.83 -4.18
C PRO A 111 3.17 -21.67 -3.02
N GLN A 112 3.52 -21.30 -1.79
CA GLN A 112 3.08 -22.00 -0.60
C GLN A 112 1.62 -21.73 -0.25
N LEU A 113 1.15 -20.47 -0.44
CA LEU A 113 -0.27 -20.12 -0.27
C LEU A 113 -1.16 -20.85 -1.27
N LYS A 114 -0.74 -20.95 -2.54
CA LYS A 114 -1.46 -21.72 -3.55
C LYS A 114 -1.53 -23.22 -3.22
N ALA A 115 -0.47 -23.77 -2.65
CA ALA A 115 -0.45 -25.17 -2.21
C ALA A 115 -1.35 -25.40 -0.98
N ALA A 116 -1.34 -24.47 -0.02
CA ALA A 116 -2.14 -24.56 1.19
C ALA A 116 -3.64 -24.27 0.95
N TYR A 117 -3.94 -23.37 0.01
CA TYR A 117 -5.30 -22.87 -0.25
C TYR A 117 -5.60 -22.87 -1.75
N PRO A 118 -5.82 -24.05 -2.38
CA PRO A 118 -5.98 -24.18 -3.83
C PRO A 118 -7.25 -23.51 -4.38
N GLU A 119 -8.27 -23.31 -3.55
CA GLU A 119 -9.53 -22.68 -3.93
C GLU A 119 -9.57 -21.17 -3.62
N LEU A 120 -8.47 -20.60 -3.08
CA LEU A 120 -8.35 -19.17 -2.84
C LEU A 120 -7.88 -18.45 -4.11
N GLU A 121 -8.71 -17.56 -4.64
CA GLU A 121 -8.39 -16.70 -5.78
C GLU A 121 -7.78 -15.39 -5.29
N MET A 122 -6.45 -15.28 -5.30
CA MET A 122 -5.75 -14.09 -4.83
C MET A 122 -5.60 -13.05 -5.95
N PHE A 123 -6.18 -11.87 -5.75
CA PHE A 123 -5.98 -10.68 -6.58
C PHE A 123 -5.01 -9.75 -5.86
N LEU A 124 -3.81 -9.57 -6.43
CA LEU A 124 -2.71 -8.85 -5.82
C LEU A 124 -2.61 -7.45 -6.40
N HIS A 125 -2.61 -6.44 -5.53
CA HIS A 125 -2.56 -5.03 -5.90
C HIS A 125 -1.33 -4.39 -5.25
N GLU A 126 -0.55 -3.65 -6.03
CA GLU A 126 0.60 -2.90 -5.51
C GLU A 126 0.34 -1.41 -5.67
N SER A 127 0.45 -0.65 -4.56
CA SER A 127 0.35 0.80 -4.56
C SER A 127 0.98 1.41 -3.30
N GLN A 128 1.06 2.74 -3.25
CA GLN A 128 1.54 3.46 -2.07
C GLN A 128 0.56 3.34 -0.90
N THR A 129 1.07 3.54 0.32
CA THR A 129 0.33 3.33 1.58
C THR A 129 -1.01 4.06 1.60
N HIS A 130 -1.04 5.36 1.30
CA HIS A 130 -2.26 6.17 1.35
C HIS A 130 -3.34 5.67 0.39
N GLU A 131 -2.95 5.22 -0.81
CA GLU A 131 -3.88 4.69 -1.80
C GLU A 131 -4.44 3.32 -1.37
N LEU A 132 -3.59 2.42 -0.85
CA LEU A 132 -4.02 1.14 -0.32
C LEU A 132 -4.97 1.29 0.87
N VAL A 133 -4.66 2.19 1.79
CA VAL A 133 -5.51 2.49 2.96
C VAL A 133 -6.88 3.00 2.49
N ARG A 134 -6.92 3.92 1.53
CA ARG A 134 -8.16 4.39 0.93
C ARG A 134 -8.97 3.25 0.30
N GLN A 135 -8.33 2.39 -0.50
CA GLN A 135 -9.01 1.26 -1.13
C GLN A 135 -9.51 0.23 -0.11
N LEU A 136 -8.79 0.03 0.99
CA LEU A 136 -9.25 -0.79 2.10
C LEU A 136 -10.49 -0.18 2.78
N GLN A 137 -10.51 1.13 3.01
CA GLN A 137 -11.68 1.85 3.56
C GLN A 137 -12.89 1.73 2.64
N ASP A 138 -12.69 1.92 1.34
CA ASP A 138 -13.73 1.84 0.31
C ASP A 138 -14.23 0.39 0.07
N GLY A 139 -13.65 -0.62 0.72
CA GLY A 139 -14.02 -2.03 0.52
C GLY A 139 -13.55 -2.65 -0.79
N LYS A 140 -12.70 -1.96 -1.56
CA LYS A 140 -12.10 -2.47 -2.81
C LYS A 140 -11.00 -3.49 -2.55
N LEU A 141 -10.32 -3.39 -1.41
CA LEU A 141 -9.37 -4.36 -0.91
C LEU A 141 -9.90 -5.01 0.37
N ASP A 142 -9.57 -6.27 0.57
CA ASP A 142 -9.97 -7.05 1.73
C ASP A 142 -8.96 -6.90 2.86
N CYS A 143 -7.68 -6.97 2.54
CA CYS A 143 -6.58 -6.75 3.48
C CYS A 143 -5.36 -6.16 2.78
N LEU A 144 -4.43 -5.64 3.58
CA LEU A 144 -3.16 -5.05 3.13
C LEU A 144 -1.99 -5.73 3.83
N VAL A 145 -0.85 -5.79 3.14
CA VAL A 145 0.45 -6.14 3.74
C VAL A 145 1.39 -4.96 3.55
N LEU A 146 1.71 -4.30 4.64
CA LEU A 146 2.49 -3.07 4.65
C LEU A 146 3.22 -2.87 5.99
N ALA A 147 4.01 -1.80 6.10
CA ALA A 147 4.59 -1.44 7.38
C ALA A 147 3.55 -0.74 8.27
N SER A 148 3.55 -1.07 9.57
CA SER A 148 2.69 -0.40 10.57
C SER A 148 3.06 1.09 10.66
N VAL A 149 2.08 1.96 10.45
CA VAL A 149 2.19 3.42 10.42
C VAL A 149 0.93 4.05 11.04
N ALA A 150 0.95 5.37 11.25
CA ALA A 150 -0.18 6.07 11.86
C ALA A 150 -1.51 5.89 11.09
N GLU A 151 -1.44 5.82 9.76
CA GLU A 151 -2.60 5.63 8.87
C GLU A 151 -3.28 4.27 9.07
N THR A 152 -2.59 3.27 9.64
CA THR A 152 -3.17 1.95 9.91
C THR A 152 -3.87 1.86 11.27
N ALA A 153 -3.72 2.87 12.14
CA ALA A 153 -4.30 2.86 13.49
C ALA A 153 -5.83 2.59 13.57
N PRO A 154 -6.67 3.03 12.60
CA PRO A 154 -8.11 2.71 12.61
C PRO A 154 -8.45 1.25 12.31
N PHE A 155 -7.50 0.46 11.86
CA PHE A 155 -7.69 -0.92 11.39
C PHE A 155 -7.20 -1.95 12.42
N LYS A 156 -7.48 -3.22 12.15
CA LYS A 156 -6.88 -4.34 12.88
C LYS A 156 -5.59 -4.75 12.20
N GLU A 157 -4.55 -4.96 13.01
CA GLU A 157 -3.24 -5.41 12.56
C GLU A 157 -2.95 -6.81 13.08
N ILE A 158 -2.38 -7.64 12.22
CA ILE A 158 -1.72 -8.90 12.56
C ILE A 158 -0.25 -8.71 12.24
N GLU A 159 0.62 -8.75 13.24
CA GLU A 159 2.06 -8.66 13.03
C GLU A 159 2.53 -9.85 12.21
N LEU A 160 3.23 -9.63 11.11
CA LEU A 160 3.81 -10.68 10.29
C LEU A 160 5.27 -10.95 10.67
N TYR A 161 6.08 -9.90 10.67
CA TYR A 161 7.49 -9.95 11.10
C TYR A 161 8.03 -8.55 11.36
N ASN A 162 9.14 -8.50 12.11
CA ASN A 162 9.95 -7.29 12.22
C ASN A 162 11.08 -7.35 11.19
N GLU A 163 11.15 -6.36 10.31
CA GLU A 163 12.10 -6.30 9.20
C GLU A 163 13.25 -5.36 9.52
N PRO A 164 14.49 -5.89 9.69
CA PRO A 164 15.66 -5.06 9.83
C PRO A 164 15.94 -4.25 8.56
N LEU A 165 16.55 -3.09 8.72
CA LEU A 165 17.08 -2.29 7.62
C LEU A 165 18.60 -2.45 7.57
N ALA A 166 19.15 -2.67 6.37
CA ALA A 166 20.57 -2.70 6.11
C ALA A 166 21.02 -1.36 5.50
N LEU A 167 22.18 -0.89 5.86
CA LEU A 167 22.80 0.26 5.21
C LEU A 167 23.45 -0.19 3.91
N ALA A 168 23.03 0.42 2.79
CA ALA A 168 23.61 0.23 1.48
C ALA A 168 24.60 1.36 1.17
N VAL A 169 25.81 1.01 0.80
CA VAL A 169 26.91 1.94 0.46
C VAL A 169 27.54 1.55 -0.87
N PRO A 170 28.15 2.48 -1.61
CA PRO A 170 28.97 2.15 -2.79
C PRO A 170 30.08 1.14 -2.45
N SER A 171 30.50 0.33 -3.40
CA SER A 171 31.52 -0.71 -3.19
C SER A 171 32.92 -0.16 -2.84
N ASP A 172 33.19 1.09 -3.15
CA ASP A 172 34.42 1.84 -2.83
C ASP A 172 34.29 2.75 -1.58
N HIS A 173 33.14 2.67 -0.88
CA HIS A 173 32.92 3.46 0.33
C HIS A 173 33.75 2.96 1.51
N GLU A 174 34.16 3.86 2.40
CA GLU A 174 34.94 3.51 3.61
C GLU A 174 34.27 2.48 4.53
N TRP A 175 32.93 2.33 4.43
CA TRP A 175 32.16 1.34 5.17
C TRP A 175 31.88 0.04 4.39
N ALA A 176 32.43 -0.05 3.16
CA ALA A 176 32.28 -1.27 2.38
C ALA A 176 33.00 -2.45 3.06
N GLY A 177 32.26 -3.52 3.31
CA GLY A 177 32.80 -4.72 3.96
C GLY A 177 32.78 -4.69 5.50
N LEU A 178 32.29 -3.63 6.14
CA LEU A 178 32.05 -3.65 7.58
C LEU A 178 30.92 -4.64 7.93
N GLU A 179 31.13 -5.44 8.95
CA GLU A 179 30.09 -6.33 9.49
C GLU A 179 29.11 -5.59 10.42
N PHE A 180 29.57 -4.48 11.00
CA PHE A 180 28.84 -3.71 12.02
C PHE A 180 29.12 -2.21 11.86
N LEU A 181 28.10 -1.37 12.11
CA LEU A 181 28.20 0.08 12.16
C LEU A 181 27.33 0.63 13.30
N ASN A 182 27.88 1.60 14.07
CA ASN A 182 27.04 2.37 14.98
C ASN A 182 26.22 3.40 14.17
N VAL A 183 24.91 3.49 14.44
CA VAL A 183 24.01 4.44 13.74
C VAL A 183 24.48 5.88 13.90
N ASP A 184 25.14 6.24 15.01
CA ASP A 184 25.68 7.58 15.24
C ASP A 184 26.76 7.98 14.21
N GLU A 185 27.39 7.03 13.53
CA GLU A 185 28.35 7.31 12.44
C GLU A 185 27.67 7.92 11.20
N LEU A 186 26.36 7.84 11.12
CA LEU A 186 25.57 8.55 10.10
C LEU A 186 25.56 10.07 10.31
N ASN A 187 26.05 10.57 11.46
CA ASN A 187 26.05 12.00 11.76
C ASN A 187 26.77 12.81 10.67
N GLY A 188 26.08 13.82 10.15
CA GLY A 188 26.57 14.69 9.07
C GLY A 188 26.57 14.06 7.67
N ARG A 189 26.25 12.78 7.54
CA ARG A 189 26.18 12.09 6.24
C ARG A 189 24.91 12.49 5.48
N THR A 190 24.98 12.40 4.15
CA THR A 190 23.84 12.62 3.27
C THR A 190 23.30 11.26 2.81
N VAL A 191 22.00 11.05 3.00
CA VAL A 191 21.33 9.79 2.67
C VAL A 191 20.31 9.97 1.54
N LEU A 192 20.32 9.05 0.59
CA LEU A 192 19.33 8.96 -0.49
C LEU A 192 18.04 8.34 0.06
N MET A 193 16.88 8.83 -0.39
CA MET A 193 15.57 8.37 0.09
C MET A 193 14.60 8.11 -1.04
N LEU A 194 13.59 7.31 -0.74
CA LEU A 194 12.41 7.20 -1.59
C LEU A 194 11.64 8.52 -1.61
N GLY A 195 10.85 8.73 -2.66
CA GLY A 195 9.93 9.84 -2.78
C GLY A 195 8.80 9.81 -1.74
N ASP A 196 8.05 10.90 -1.66
CA ASP A 196 6.91 11.06 -0.78
C ASP A 196 5.84 9.97 -1.05
N GLY A 197 5.11 9.53 -0.01
CA GLY A 197 4.09 8.48 -0.09
C GLY A 197 4.60 7.05 0.15
N HIS A 198 5.91 6.84 0.27
CA HIS A 198 6.48 5.57 0.71
C HIS A 198 6.70 5.59 2.23
N CYS A 199 6.00 4.76 2.99
CA CYS A 199 6.14 4.68 4.45
C CYS A 199 7.58 4.37 4.91
N LEU A 200 8.34 3.62 4.11
CA LEU A 200 9.76 3.36 4.37
C LEU A 200 10.59 4.65 4.43
N ARG A 201 10.24 5.67 3.62
CA ARG A 201 10.93 6.96 3.65
C ARG A 201 10.87 7.57 5.05
N ASP A 202 9.68 7.69 5.62
CA ASP A 202 9.51 8.35 6.92
C ASP A 202 10.11 7.53 8.05
N GLN A 203 10.04 6.20 7.98
CA GLN A 203 10.66 5.28 8.92
C GLN A 203 12.20 5.37 8.86
N ALA A 204 12.80 5.31 7.66
CA ALA A 204 14.24 5.43 7.49
C ALA A 204 14.75 6.83 7.89
N LEU A 205 14.01 7.89 7.52
CA LEU A 205 14.31 9.26 7.93
C LEU A 205 14.31 9.41 9.45
N GLY A 206 13.38 8.76 10.17
CA GLY A 206 13.34 8.78 11.63
C GLY A 206 14.67 8.32 12.25
N TYR A 207 15.21 7.20 11.80
CA TYR A 207 16.51 6.70 12.25
C TYR A 207 17.67 7.60 11.81
N CYS A 208 17.71 8.00 10.55
CA CYS A 208 18.78 8.82 9.99
C CYS A 208 18.84 10.21 10.66
N PHE A 209 17.68 10.86 10.85
CA PHE A 209 17.64 12.19 11.49
C PHE A 209 17.97 12.13 12.98
N ALA A 210 17.53 11.09 13.70
CA ALA A 210 17.93 10.88 15.09
C ALA A 210 19.45 10.75 15.22
N ALA A 211 20.12 10.17 14.22
CA ALA A 211 21.57 10.06 14.14
C ALA A 211 22.27 11.30 13.56
N GLY A 212 21.56 12.38 13.23
CA GLY A 212 22.15 13.61 12.67
C GLY A 212 22.47 13.57 11.18
N ALA A 213 21.99 12.56 10.44
CA ALA A 213 22.13 12.50 8.98
C ALA A 213 21.16 13.48 8.28
N LYS A 214 21.42 13.75 7.01
CA LYS A 214 20.64 14.69 6.17
C LYS A 214 20.11 13.97 4.92
N GLU A 215 18.88 14.29 4.53
CA GLU A 215 18.32 13.82 3.27
C GLU A 215 18.96 14.53 2.08
N ASP A 216 19.33 13.79 1.03
CA ASP A 216 19.64 14.38 -0.27
C ASP A 216 18.36 14.76 -1.02
N LYS A 217 18.00 16.03 -0.98
CA LYS A 217 16.79 16.56 -1.62
C LYS A 217 16.86 16.62 -3.14
N ARG A 218 18.05 16.43 -3.73
CA ARG A 218 18.27 16.48 -5.17
C ARG A 218 17.76 15.25 -5.90
N PHE A 219 17.58 14.14 -5.15
CA PHE A 219 17.15 12.87 -5.72
C PHE A 219 16.06 12.23 -4.86
N LYS A 220 14.95 11.86 -5.52
CA LYS A 220 13.85 11.12 -4.91
C LYS A 220 13.56 9.88 -5.76
N ALA A 221 13.88 8.71 -5.24
CA ALA A 221 13.64 7.45 -5.94
C ALA A 221 12.15 7.05 -5.87
N THR A 222 11.65 6.42 -6.91
CA THR A 222 10.29 5.85 -6.95
C THR A 222 10.25 4.36 -6.59
N SER A 223 11.42 3.70 -6.52
CA SER A 223 11.53 2.28 -6.17
C SER A 223 12.85 2.00 -5.44
N LEU A 224 12.90 0.88 -4.70
CA LEU A 224 14.13 0.42 -4.03
C LEU A 224 15.21 0.06 -5.06
N GLU A 225 14.83 -0.41 -6.24
CA GLU A 225 15.77 -0.76 -7.30
C GLU A 225 16.47 0.49 -7.84
N THR A 226 15.73 1.56 -8.11
CA THR A 226 16.30 2.85 -8.52
C THR A 226 17.22 3.40 -7.42
N LEU A 227 16.81 3.28 -6.16
CA LEU A 227 17.61 3.74 -5.02
C LEU A 227 18.94 2.96 -4.93
N ARG A 228 18.92 1.63 -5.08
CA ARG A 228 20.11 0.76 -5.11
C ARG A 228 21.05 1.15 -6.26
N ASN A 229 20.51 1.31 -7.45
CA ASN A 229 21.30 1.69 -8.64
C ASN A 229 21.99 3.05 -8.47
N MET A 230 21.35 4.00 -7.79
CA MET A 230 21.97 5.29 -7.46
C MET A 230 23.10 5.16 -6.45
N VAL A 231 22.96 4.26 -5.46
CA VAL A 231 24.06 3.92 -4.54
C VAL A 231 25.23 3.30 -5.33
N ALA A 232 24.95 2.32 -6.20
CA ALA A 232 25.96 1.68 -7.06
C ALA A 232 26.74 2.68 -7.92
N ALA A 233 26.07 3.74 -8.38
CA ALA A 233 26.67 4.82 -9.16
C ALA A 233 27.43 5.86 -8.32
N GLY A 234 27.60 5.64 -7.00
CA GLY A 234 28.28 6.58 -6.12
C GLY A 234 27.45 7.79 -5.70
N GLY A 235 26.13 7.76 -5.91
CA GLY A 235 25.22 8.88 -5.61
C GLY A 235 25.02 9.16 -4.13
N GLY A 236 25.39 8.24 -3.23
CA GLY A 236 25.26 8.35 -1.79
C GLY A 236 25.00 7.01 -1.11
N ILE A 237 24.51 7.06 0.10
CA ILE A 237 24.18 5.88 0.93
C ILE A 237 22.68 5.86 1.23
N THR A 238 22.12 4.69 1.61
CA THR A 238 20.70 4.58 1.98
C THR A 238 20.43 3.41 2.91
N LEU A 239 19.25 3.40 3.56
CA LEU A 239 18.72 2.25 4.29
C LEU A 239 17.76 1.46 3.41
N LEU A 240 17.98 0.16 3.28
CA LEU A 240 17.14 -0.77 2.53
C LEU A 240 16.60 -1.89 3.43
N PRO A 241 15.37 -2.37 3.19
CA PRO A 241 14.86 -3.55 3.86
C PRO A 241 15.78 -4.76 3.62
N GLU A 242 16.06 -5.54 4.65
CA GLU A 242 17.00 -6.67 4.53
C GLU A 242 16.55 -7.70 3.49
N LEU A 243 15.22 -7.93 3.35
CA LEU A 243 14.68 -8.83 2.32
C LEU A 243 14.94 -8.33 0.89
N SER A 244 15.17 -7.04 0.70
CA SER A 244 15.52 -6.46 -0.60
C SER A 244 17.01 -6.58 -0.94
N VAL A 245 17.86 -6.98 0.02
CA VAL A 245 19.29 -7.14 -0.18
C VAL A 245 19.56 -8.45 -0.94
N PRO A 246 20.27 -8.41 -2.08
CA PRO A 246 20.64 -9.61 -2.82
C PRO A 246 21.47 -10.59 -1.97
N LYS A 247 21.25 -11.90 -2.14
CA LYS A 247 22.04 -12.92 -1.45
C LYS A 247 23.52 -12.89 -1.84
N GLU A 248 23.81 -12.54 -3.10
CA GLU A 248 25.16 -12.36 -3.63
C GLU A 248 25.45 -10.86 -3.78
N SER A 249 25.99 -10.24 -2.74
CA SER A 249 26.11 -8.78 -2.60
C SER A 249 27.26 -8.11 -3.39
N THR A 250 28.07 -8.85 -4.13
CA THR A 250 29.30 -8.29 -4.72
C THR A 250 29.22 -7.93 -6.22
N LYS A 251 28.12 -8.24 -6.89
CA LYS A 251 27.99 -8.02 -8.35
C LYS A 251 27.38 -6.65 -8.74
N ASP A 252 26.76 -5.95 -7.78
CA ASP A 252 25.90 -4.80 -8.10
C ASP A 252 26.55 -3.46 -7.84
N GLY A 253 27.85 -3.41 -7.45
CA GLY A 253 28.52 -2.15 -7.08
C GLY A 253 28.04 -1.58 -5.72
N VAL A 254 27.29 -2.37 -4.93
CA VAL A 254 26.78 -1.99 -3.61
C VAL A 254 27.27 -2.96 -2.56
N CYS A 255 27.74 -2.44 -1.43
CA CYS A 255 27.99 -3.19 -0.22
C CYS A 255 26.91 -2.93 0.82
N TYR A 256 26.63 -3.93 1.66
CA TYR A 256 25.54 -3.85 2.64
C TYR A 256 26.07 -4.13 4.04
N VAL A 257 25.90 -3.14 4.95
CA VAL A 257 26.15 -3.32 6.38
C VAL A 257 24.81 -3.71 7.02
N LYS A 258 24.69 -4.99 7.41
CA LYS A 258 23.43 -5.57 7.90
C LYS A 258 23.23 -5.36 9.41
N LYS A 259 24.31 -5.26 10.18
CA LYS A 259 24.26 -5.09 11.64
C LYS A 259 24.53 -3.64 11.99
N MET A 260 23.59 -3.01 12.66
CA MET A 260 23.71 -1.65 13.14
C MET A 260 23.28 -1.57 14.62
N GLU A 261 23.77 -0.60 15.37
CA GLU A 261 23.41 -0.38 16.77
C GLU A 261 23.02 1.09 16.99
N PRO A 262 21.78 1.39 17.41
CA PRO A 262 20.64 0.46 17.47
C PRO A 262 20.23 -0.04 16.07
N GLN A 263 19.69 -1.27 15.99
CA GLN A 263 19.28 -1.85 14.71
C GLN A 263 18.04 -1.16 14.16
N PRO A 264 18.12 -0.40 13.06
CA PRO A 264 16.95 0.15 12.39
C PRO A 264 16.05 -1.00 11.89
N SER A 265 14.75 -0.90 12.17
CA SER A 265 13.80 -1.93 11.74
C SER A 265 12.42 -1.35 11.55
N ARG A 266 11.56 -2.11 10.86
CA ARG A 266 10.14 -1.78 10.70
C ARG A 266 9.26 -3.00 10.93
N LYS A 267 8.10 -2.79 11.50
CA LYS A 267 7.11 -3.84 11.72
C LYS A 267 6.26 -4.00 10.47
N ILE A 268 6.25 -5.20 9.86
CA ILE A 268 5.37 -5.54 8.75
C ILE A 268 4.14 -6.25 9.29
N VAL A 269 2.97 -5.79 8.86
CA VAL A 269 1.66 -6.22 9.36
C VAL A 269 0.72 -6.56 8.21
N LEU A 270 -0.22 -7.47 8.47
CA LEU A 270 -1.43 -7.64 7.69
C LEU A 270 -2.53 -6.80 8.34
N VAL A 271 -3.16 -5.93 7.55
CA VAL A 271 -4.14 -4.95 8.01
C VAL A 271 -5.50 -5.22 7.38
N TYR A 272 -6.58 -5.14 8.17
CA TYR A 272 -7.95 -5.32 7.69
C TYR A 272 -8.96 -4.48 8.49
N ARG A 273 -10.15 -4.27 7.92
CA ARG A 273 -11.22 -3.50 8.57
C ARG A 273 -11.73 -4.18 9.85
N PRO A 274 -11.89 -3.44 10.98
CA PRO A 274 -12.28 -4.03 12.27
C PRO A 274 -13.59 -4.83 12.25
N GLY A 275 -14.52 -4.46 11.38
CA GLY A 275 -15.82 -5.11 11.25
C GLY A 275 -15.90 -6.14 10.12
N SER A 276 -14.77 -6.54 9.52
CA SER A 276 -14.80 -7.49 8.40
C SER A 276 -15.30 -8.88 8.85
N PRO A 277 -16.27 -9.50 8.14
CA PRO A 277 -16.70 -10.87 8.38
C PRO A 277 -15.61 -11.88 8.04
N LEU A 278 -14.61 -11.50 7.23
CA LEU A 278 -13.50 -12.36 6.82
C LEU A 278 -12.33 -12.40 7.83
N ARG A 279 -12.55 -11.90 9.06
CA ARG A 279 -11.52 -11.85 10.11
C ARG A 279 -10.77 -13.18 10.27
N ALA A 280 -11.50 -14.31 10.39
CA ALA A 280 -10.89 -15.62 10.56
C ALA A 280 -9.97 -16.00 9.40
N ARG A 281 -10.35 -15.64 8.17
CA ARG A 281 -9.52 -15.84 6.97
C ARG A 281 -8.23 -15.01 7.03
N PHE A 282 -8.29 -13.76 7.49
CA PHE A 282 -7.11 -12.92 7.62
C PHE A 282 -6.17 -13.40 8.73
N GLU A 283 -6.71 -13.88 9.85
CA GLU A 283 -5.92 -14.48 10.93
C GLU A 283 -5.20 -15.75 10.43
N GLN A 284 -5.89 -16.60 9.67
CA GLN A 284 -5.32 -17.79 9.05
C GLN A 284 -4.26 -17.44 7.99
N LEU A 285 -4.56 -16.49 7.10
CA LEU A 285 -3.61 -15.99 6.08
C LEU A 285 -2.36 -15.42 6.74
N GLY A 286 -2.52 -14.56 7.74
CA GLY A 286 -1.42 -13.97 8.49
C GLY A 286 -0.53 -15.01 9.16
N GLY A 287 -1.13 -15.98 9.85
CA GLY A 287 -0.40 -17.09 10.49
C GLY A 287 0.39 -17.94 9.48
N THR A 288 -0.20 -18.20 8.31
CA THR A 288 0.50 -18.93 7.24
C THR A 288 1.66 -18.13 6.67
N ILE A 289 1.47 -16.82 6.41
CA ILE A 289 2.55 -15.94 5.94
C ILE A 289 3.69 -15.89 6.98
N GLN A 290 3.37 -15.73 8.27
CA GLN A 290 4.37 -15.76 9.35
C GLN A 290 5.21 -17.06 9.29
N SER A 291 4.55 -18.22 9.23
CA SER A 291 5.21 -19.52 9.19
C SER A 291 6.15 -19.67 7.99
N ILE A 292 5.72 -19.17 6.81
CA ILE A 292 6.52 -19.20 5.57
C ILE A 292 7.76 -18.30 5.68
N LEU A 293 7.65 -17.14 6.30
CA LEU A 293 8.74 -16.18 6.38
C LEU A 293 9.76 -16.52 7.46
N GLN A 294 9.38 -17.35 8.47
CA GLN A 294 10.26 -17.83 9.54
C GLN A 294 11.01 -19.13 9.15
N ALA A 295 10.55 -19.85 8.12
CA ALA A 295 11.18 -21.05 7.60
C ALA A 295 12.35 -20.73 6.64
#